data_b4804a841a5c710f7d7675654bf5f76e
#
_entry.id   b4804a841a5c710f7d7675654bf5f76e
#
_cell.length_a   1.000
_cell.length_b   1.000
_cell.length_c   1.000
_cell.angle_alpha   90.00
_cell.angle_beta   90.00
_cell.angle_gamma   90.00
#
_symmetry.space_group_name_H-M   'P 1'
#
loop_
_entity.id
_entity.type
_entity.pdbx_description
1 polymer ?
#
loop_
_entity_poly.entity_id
_entity_poly.type
_entity_poly.pdbx_seq_one_letter_code
_entity_poly.pdbx_strand_id
1 'polypeptide(L)'
;MNGLIFVTAGSCRSQLARLTQMLIFSFPGSTIYQHTDPLHVPHDVVSHKVDAVLLEAELENASSFDLMQKLRRQKPDLPVFLFSKSNHLREKALSAGASGYFVLPENEEQFLDAIRLLSCKEHVS
;
A
#
# COMPACT_ATOMS: atom_id res chain seq x y z
N MET A 1 -10.63 -6.04 19.26
CA MET A 1 -9.54 -6.23 18.31
C MET A 1 -9.42 -5.08 17.36
N ASN A 2 -8.23 -4.58 17.23
CA ASN A 2 -8.00 -3.45 16.36
C ASN A 2 -7.89 -3.90 14.91
N GLY A 3 -8.55 -3.19 14.03
CA GLY A 3 -8.40 -3.41 12.61
C GLY A 3 -7.05 -2.91 12.11
N LEU A 4 -6.72 -3.27 10.89
CA LEU A 4 -5.50 -2.77 10.25
C LEU A 4 -5.71 -1.33 9.80
N ILE A 5 -4.63 -0.58 9.74
CA ILE A 5 -4.65 0.79 9.27
C ILE A 5 -3.80 0.88 8.01
N PHE A 6 -4.42 1.32 6.91
CA PHE A 6 -3.77 1.43 5.61
C PHE A 6 -3.75 2.88 5.15
N VAL A 7 -2.69 3.23 4.44
CA VAL A 7 -2.64 4.47 3.67
C VAL A 7 -2.54 4.08 2.20
N THR A 8 -3.43 4.60 1.37
CA THR A 8 -3.41 4.32 -0.06
C THR A 8 -3.25 5.62 -0.84
N ALA A 9 -2.55 5.56 -1.95
CA ALA A 9 -2.39 6.72 -2.82
C ALA A 9 -2.33 6.30 -4.28
N GLY A 10 -2.99 7.06 -5.14
CA GLY A 10 -2.99 6.81 -6.57
C GLY A 10 -3.71 7.91 -7.33
N SER A 11 -3.48 7.97 -8.62
CA SER A 11 -4.09 8.98 -9.49
C SER A 11 -5.49 8.59 -9.96
N CYS A 12 -5.79 7.31 -9.99
CA CYS A 12 -7.07 6.82 -10.48
C CYS A 12 -8.04 6.58 -9.33
N ARG A 13 -9.04 7.45 -9.22
CA ARG A 13 -10.02 7.38 -8.13
C ARG A 13 -10.82 6.09 -8.14
N SER A 14 -11.19 5.60 -9.32
CA SER A 14 -11.99 4.38 -9.40
C SER A 14 -11.18 3.17 -8.95
N GLN A 15 -9.89 3.13 -9.26
CA GLN A 15 -9.02 2.05 -8.79
C GLN A 15 -8.82 2.11 -7.27
N LEU A 16 -8.65 3.32 -6.73
CA LEU A 16 -8.54 3.49 -5.28
C LEU A 16 -9.82 3.07 -4.55
N ALA A 17 -10.98 3.43 -5.10
CA ALA A 17 -12.24 3.05 -4.50
C ALA A 17 -12.41 1.54 -4.48
N ARG A 18 -12.03 0.88 -5.56
CA ARG A 18 -12.10 -0.57 -5.64
C ARG A 18 -11.15 -1.24 -4.65
N LEU A 19 -9.94 -0.71 -4.53
CA LEU A 19 -8.96 -1.19 -3.57
C LEU A 19 -9.49 -1.04 -2.14
N THR A 20 -10.07 0.11 -1.83
CA THR A 20 -10.65 0.38 -0.51
C THR A 20 -11.76 -0.62 -0.19
N GLN A 21 -12.66 -0.87 -1.12
CA GLN A 21 -13.73 -1.84 -0.92
C GLN A 21 -13.18 -3.24 -0.67
N MET A 22 -12.17 -3.62 -1.42
CA MET A 22 -11.53 -4.93 -1.28
C MET A 22 -10.91 -5.09 0.11
N LEU A 23 -10.23 -4.06 0.59
CA LEU A 23 -9.60 -4.10 1.90
C LEU A 23 -10.64 -4.15 3.02
N ILE A 24 -11.68 -3.34 2.94
CA ILE A 24 -12.72 -3.32 3.97
C ILE A 24 -13.47 -4.65 4.00
N PHE A 25 -13.74 -5.21 2.83
CA PHE A 25 -14.46 -6.48 2.74
C PHE A 25 -13.64 -7.62 3.31
N SER A 26 -12.35 -7.67 3.00
CA SER A 26 -11.47 -8.76 3.43
C SER A 26 -10.94 -8.60 4.84
N PHE A 27 -10.84 -7.36 5.33
CA PHE A 27 -10.34 -7.06 6.67
C PHE A 27 -11.31 -6.11 7.39
N PRO A 28 -12.45 -6.63 7.86
CA PRO A 28 -13.44 -5.79 8.53
C PRO A 28 -12.84 -5.05 9.73
N GLY A 29 -13.25 -3.81 9.90
CA GLY A 29 -12.71 -2.97 10.95
C GLY A 29 -11.47 -2.19 10.56
N SER A 30 -11.00 -2.35 9.32
CA SER A 30 -9.85 -1.60 8.82
C SER A 30 -10.16 -0.13 8.64
N THR A 31 -9.13 0.70 8.83
CA THR A 31 -9.19 2.13 8.55
C THR A 31 -8.30 2.40 7.34
N ILE A 32 -8.82 3.15 6.36
CA ILE A 32 -8.06 3.43 5.15
C ILE A 32 -8.02 4.95 4.93
N TYR A 33 -6.82 5.49 4.90
CA TYR A 33 -6.58 6.89 4.56
C TYR A 33 -6.23 6.93 3.07
N GLN A 34 -7.18 7.34 2.26
CA GLN A 34 -7.07 7.32 0.81
C GLN A 34 -6.72 8.70 0.28
N HIS A 35 -5.69 8.78 -0.56
CA HIS A 35 -5.22 10.04 -1.14
C HIS A 35 -5.08 9.95 -2.64
N THR A 36 -5.51 11.01 -3.33
CA THR A 36 -5.18 11.17 -4.75
C THR A 36 -3.90 11.99 -4.92
N ASP A 37 -3.45 12.66 -3.85
CA ASP A 37 -2.20 13.42 -3.85
C ASP A 37 -1.20 12.70 -2.93
N PRO A 38 -0.11 12.15 -3.50
CA PRO A 38 0.86 11.41 -2.71
C PRO A 38 1.63 12.25 -1.68
N LEU A 39 1.56 13.57 -1.77
CA LEU A 39 2.25 14.45 -0.82
C LEU A 39 1.73 14.28 0.61
N HIS A 40 0.50 13.81 0.77
CA HIS A 40 -0.09 13.62 2.11
C HIS A 40 0.32 12.31 2.78
N VAL A 41 0.88 11.37 2.03
CA VAL A 41 1.22 10.04 2.57
C VAL A 41 2.24 10.10 3.71
N PRO A 42 3.37 10.84 3.58
CA PRO A 42 4.34 10.89 4.67
C PRO A 42 3.77 11.45 5.98
N HIS A 43 2.86 12.40 5.87
CA HIS A 43 2.21 12.98 7.05
C HIS A 43 1.38 11.92 7.78
N ASP A 44 0.59 11.15 7.03
CA ASP A 44 -0.25 10.12 7.63
C ASP A 44 0.58 9.02 8.28
N VAL A 45 1.70 8.65 7.67
CA VAL A 45 2.58 7.62 8.21
C VAL A 45 3.16 8.05 9.55
N VAL A 46 3.45 9.33 9.72
CA VAL A 46 3.96 9.86 10.99
C VAL A 46 2.84 10.05 12.01
N SER A 47 1.66 10.50 11.56
CA SER A 47 0.56 10.86 12.45
C SER A 47 -0.26 9.68 12.95
N HIS A 48 -0.25 8.57 12.22
CA HIS A 48 -1.05 7.39 12.53
C HIS A 48 -0.19 6.15 12.62
N LYS A 49 -0.71 5.15 13.32
CA LYS A 49 -0.03 3.86 13.44
C LYS A 49 -0.38 2.99 12.24
N VAL A 50 0.28 3.26 11.13
CA VAL A 50 -0.03 2.62 9.85
C VAL A 50 0.58 1.23 9.75
N ASP A 51 -0.21 0.25 9.33
CA ASP A 51 0.24 -1.13 9.17
C ASP A 51 0.84 -1.39 7.80
N ALA A 52 0.35 -0.70 6.77
CA ALA A 52 0.90 -0.84 5.42
C ALA A 52 0.52 0.35 4.57
N VAL A 53 1.37 0.66 3.60
CA VAL A 53 1.14 1.70 2.60
C VAL A 53 0.99 1.03 1.24
N LEU A 54 -0.02 1.43 0.49
CA LEU A 54 -0.32 0.89 -0.82
C LEU A 54 -0.27 2.03 -1.84
N LEU A 55 0.73 2.01 -2.72
CA LEU A 55 0.95 3.07 -3.70
C LEU A 55 0.73 2.58 -5.10
N GLU A 56 0.04 3.37 -5.90
CA GLU A 56 -0.03 3.11 -7.34
C GLU A 56 1.37 3.33 -7.92
N ALA A 57 1.86 2.36 -8.70
CA ALA A 57 3.21 2.42 -9.24
C ALA A 57 3.39 3.58 -10.22
N GLU A 58 2.32 3.98 -10.88
CA GLU A 58 2.34 5.01 -11.92
C GLU A 58 1.57 6.25 -11.47
N LEU A 59 2.19 7.04 -10.59
CA LEU A 59 1.61 8.30 -10.13
C LEU A 59 1.84 9.39 -11.18
N GLU A 60 0.85 10.25 -11.39
CA GLU A 60 0.92 11.28 -12.42
C GLU A 60 1.95 12.37 -12.12
N ASN A 61 1.96 12.86 -10.90
CA ASN A 61 2.74 14.05 -10.55
C ASN A 61 3.84 13.78 -9.54
N ALA A 62 4.20 12.50 -9.35
CA ALA A 62 5.20 12.14 -8.37
C ALA A 62 5.77 10.77 -8.72
N SER A 63 6.96 10.48 -8.19
CA SER A 63 7.55 9.16 -8.34
C SER A 63 7.18 8.31 -7.13
N SER A 64 6.48 7.21 -7.37
CA SER A 64 6.17 6.26 -6.31
C SER A 64 7.43 5.65 -5.70
N PHE A 65 8.49 5.50 -6.51
CA PHE A 65 9.75 4.96 -6.03
C PHE A 65 10.46 5.92 -5.08
N ASP A 66 10.46 7.21 -5.40
CA ASP A 66 11.05 8.22 -4.52
C ASP A 66 10.26 8.32 -3.21
N LEU A 67 8.94 8.29 -3.31
CA LEU A 67 8.08 8.32 -2.14
C LEU A 67 8.32 7.09 -1.26
N MET A 68 8.42 5.92 -1.87
CA MET A 68 8.70 4.69 -1.13
C MET A 68 10.03 4.78 -0.38
N GLN A 69 11.07 5.30 -1.01
CA GLN A 69 12.35 5.45 -0.35
C GLN A 69 12.28 6.41 0.83
N LYS A 70 11.52 7.50 0.66
CA LYS A 70 11.31 8.45 1.74
C LYS A 70 10.60 7.81 2.93
N LEU A 71 9.57 7.03 2.66
CA LEU A 71 8.83 6.34 3.71
C LEU A 71 9.71 5.32 4.43
N ARG A 72 10.57 4.62 3.69
CA ARG A 72 11.49 3.66 4.27
C ARG A 72 12.52 4.30 5.19
N ARG A 73 12.93 5.53 4.88
CA ARG A 73 13.82 6.27 5.78
C ARG A 73 13.12 6.68 7.06
N GLN A 74 11.83 7.02 6.96
CA GLN A 74 11.04 7.42 8.12
C GLN A 74 10.68 6.22 9.00
N LYS A 75 10.30 5.12 8.37
CA LYS A 75 9.84 3.91 9.06
C LYS A 75 10.39 2.68 8.34
N PRO A 76 11.62 2.22 8.69
CA PRO A 76 12.26 1.12 7.95
C PRO A 76 11.48 -0.19 7.94
N ASP A 77 10.66 -0.43 8.95
CA ASP A 77 9.89 -1.66 9.06
C ASP A 77 8.50 -1.59 8.44
N LEU A 78 8.13 -0.43 7.90
CA LEU A 78 6.81 -0.24 7.32
C LEU A 78 6.72 -0.94 5.96
N PRO A 79 5.76 -1.88 5.80
CA PRO A 79 5.55 -2.49 4.48
C PRO A 79 4.98 -1.47 3.49
N VAL A 80 5.61 -1.39 2.33
CA VAL A 80 5.13 -0.54 1.24
C VAL A 80 4.91 -1.42 0.02
N PHE A 81 3.67 -1.53 -0.41
CA PHE A 81 3.30 -2.32 -1.58
C PHE A 81 2.96 -1.40 -2.73
N LEU A 82 3.36 -1.79 -3.93
CA LEU A 82 2.97 -1.08 -5.13
C LEU A 82 1.93 -1.87 -5.89
N PHE A 83 0.99 -1.19 -6.52
CA PHE A 83 0.00 -1.83 -7.36
C PHE A 83 -0.09 -1.10 -8.70
N SER A 84 -0.49 -1.84 -9.73
CA SER A 84 -0.56 -1.32 -11.10
C SER A 84 -1.54 -2.15 -11.90
N LYS A 85 -1.87 -1.69 -13.11
CA LYS A 85 -2.66 -2.44 -14.06
C LYS A 85 -1.79 -3.35 -14.94
N SER A 86 -0.47 -3.16 -14.89
CA SER A 86 0.46 -3.92 -15.71
C SER A 86 1.69 -4.35 -14.92
N ASN A 87 2.44 -5.30 -15.48
CA ASN A 87 3.58 -5.91 -14.81
C ASN A 87 4.92 -5.26 -15.16
N HIS A 88 4.91 -4.22 -15.97
CA HIS A 88 6.15 -3.69 -16.55
C HIS A 88 7.10 -3.03 -15.54
N LEU A 89 6.61 -2.64 -14.37
CA LEU A 89 7.45 -2.01 -13.34
C LEU A 89 7.83 -2.96 -12.20
N ARG A 90 7.50 -4.24 -12.32
CA ARG A 90 7.71 -5.20 -11.22
C ARG A 90 9.19 -5.28 -10.78
N GLU A 91 10.08 -5.49 -11.74
CA GLU A 91 11.50 -5.63 -11.41
C GLU A 91 12.05 -4.36 -10.77
N LYS A 92 11.71 -3.21 -11.33
CA LYS A 92 12.15 -1.94 -10.80
C LYS A 92 11.62 -1.71 -9.38
N ALA A 93 10.37 -2.06 -9.15
CA ALA A 93 9.75 -1.90 -7.84
C ALA A 93 10.43 -2.76 -6.78
N LEU A 94 10.62 -4.04 -7.08
CA LEU A 94 11.24 -4.95 -6.13
C LEU A 94 12.70 -4.60 -5.88
N SER A 95 13.42 -4.18 -6.92
CA SER A 95 14.81 -3.72 -6.78
C SER A 95 14.91 -2.46 -5.94
N ALA A 96 13.90 -1.61 -5.97
CA ALA A 96 13.87 -0.38 -5.18
C ALA A 96 13.45 -0.62 -3.74
N GLY A 97 13.07 -1.84 -3.38
CA GLY A 97 12.76 -2.22 -2.01
C GLY A 97 11.29 -2.31 -1.67
N ALA A 98 10.41 -2.39 -2.67
CA ALA A 98 8.99 -2.60 -2.40
C ALA A 98 8.79 -3.94 -1.69
N SER A 99 7.85 -3.97 -0.75
CA SER A 99 7.50 -5.20 -0.06
C SER A 99 6.73 -6.17 -0.95
N GLY A 100 6.10 -5.65 -2.00
CA GLY A 100 5.42 -6.44 -3.01
C GLY A 100 4.95 -5.56 -4.14
N TYR A 101 4.66 -6.18 -5.28
CA TYR A 101 4.12 -5.51 -6.46
C TYR A 101 2.99 -6.37 -7.00
N PHE A 102 1.81 -5.78 -7.16
CA PHE A 102 0.62 -6.54 -7.54
C PHE A 102 -0.07 -5.90 -8.73
N VAL A 103 -0.36 -6.72 -9.72
CA VAL A 103 -1.15 -6.32 -10.87
C VAL A 103 -2.61 -6.57 -10.51
N LEU A 104 -3.40 -5.53 -10.40
CA LEU A 104 -4.78 -5.63 -9.97
C LEU A 104 -5.73 -5.40 -11.15
N PRO A 105 -6.78 -6.21 -11.28
CA PRO A 105 -7.27 -7.19 -10.30
C PRO A 105 -6.65 -8.58 -10.37
N GLU A 106 -5.77 -8.85 -11.32
CA GLU A 106 -5.26 -10.19 -11.59
C GLU A 106 -4.56 -10.85 -10.41
N ASN A 107 -3.78 -10.09 -9.65
CA ASN A 107 -3.06 -10.60 -8.49
C ASN A 107 -3.78 -10.32 -7.17
N GLU A 108 -5.10 -10.16 -7.21
CA GLU A 108 -5.88 -9.80 -6.02
C GLU A 108 -5.69 -10.78 -4.87
N GLU A 109 -5.72 -12.09 -5.14
CA GLU A 109 -5.55 -13.09 -4.09
C GLU A 109 -4.17 -13.03 -3.46
N GLN A 110 -3.13 -12.90 -4.28
CA GLN A 110 -1.77 -12.79 -3.78
C GLN A 110 -1.59 -11.54 -2.94
N PHE A 111 -2.22 -10.44 -3.36
CA PHE A 111 -2.21 -9.20 -2.61
C PHE A 111 -2.86 -9.37 -1.24
N LEU A 112 -4.05 -9.96 -1.20
CA LEU A 112 -4.75 -10.17 0.06
C LEU A 112 -3.99 -11.12 0.98
N ASP A 113 -3.34 -12.15 0.43
CA ASP A 113 -2.51 -13.05 1.21
C ASP A 113 -1.33 -12.32 1.85
N ALA A 114 -0.70 -11.41 1.10
CA ALA A 114 0.41 -10.63 1.64
C ALA A 114 -0.05 -9.75 2.82
N ILE A 115 -1.24 -9.17 2.73
CA ILE A 115 -1.80 -8.38 3.82
C ILE A 115 -2.12 -9.27 5.02
N ARG A 116 -2.65 -10.48 4.79
CA ARG A 116 -2.93 -11.42 5.87
C ARG A 116 -1.68 -11.80 6.65
N LEU A 117 -0.54 -11.89 5.98
CA LEU A 117 0.72 -12.19 6.64
C LEU A 117 1.12 -11.08 7.63
N LEU A 118 0.80 -9.85 7.34
CA LEU A 118 1.05 -8.74 8.27
C LEU A 118 0.27 -8.95 9.56
N SER A 119 -1.00 -9.32 9.42
CA SER A 119 -1.87 -9.60 10.56
C SER A 119 -1.34 -10.74 11.40
N CYS A 120 -0.88 -11.81 10.76
CA CYS A 120 -0.32 -12.95 11.44
C CYS A 120 0.95 -12.61 12.21
N LYS A 121 1.80 -11.78 11.64
CA LYS A 121 3.03 -11.36 12.32
C LYS A 121 2.75 -10.59 13.60
N GLU A 122 1.71 -9.78 13.62
CA GLU A 122 1.32 -9.05 14.81
C GLU A 122 0.89 -9.97 15.92
N HIS A 123 0.22 -11.06 15.58
CA HIS A 123 -0.24 -12.04 16.58
C HIS A 123 0.88 -12.86 17.17
N VAL A 124 1.96 -13.04 16.46
CA VAL A 124 3.08 -13.86 16.90
C VAL A 124 4.01 -13.12 17.83
N SER A 125 4.08 -11.82 17.67
CA SER A 125 4.91 -10.99 18.55
C SER A 125 4.20 -10.67 19.88
#